data_81a85a64d2a25d9a1412fb9ef7bd8ef4
#
_entry.id   81a85a64d2a25d9a1412fb9ef7bd8ef4
#
_cell.length_a   1.000
_cell.length_b   1.000
_cell.length_c   1.000
_cell.angle_alpha   90.00
_cell.angle_beta   90.00
_cell.angle_gamma   90.00
#
_symmetry.space_group_name_H-M   'P 1'
#
loop_
_entity.id
_entity.type
_entity.pdbx_description
1 polymer ?
#
loop_
_entity_poly.entity_id
_entity_poly.type
_entity_poly.pdbx_seq_one_letter_code
_entity_poly.pdbx_strand_id
1 'polypeptide(L)'
;KYVAELASDDRWTLDKIKKQVDFLESHGSIGAVFSWCEVLTPDLNEKERLEKIFNVQNREMHEWFRELIVEGNKFNNPSVMFRTEVFQKYGGYRFQYRQLQDLELWLRMLPNETIYVMPEKLTYYMWHPQDKVGNISAATVDNMVRLDTEMSYILFDVFRNTDGDFFNRSFSRELEGDMSLENEDIVCKKFLILACFNSSVFQDAAILFYHECIREDGILDVLEQKYGFSREDFWKYEGEKGSVHDMMTYR
;
A
#
# COMPACT_ATOMS: atom_id res chain seq x y z
N LYS A 1 19.86 4.19 -17.14
CA LYS A 1 19.75 2.76 -16.77
C LYS A 1 19.02 2.60 -15.44
N TYR A 2 19.19 3.56 -14.51
CA TYR A 2 18.56 3.58 -13.18
C TYR A 2 17.94 4.93 -12.88
N VAL A 3 16.88 4.92 -12.06
CA VAL A 3 16.24 6.10 -11.47
C VAL A 3 16.32 5.96 -9.95
N ALA A 4 16.76 6.99 -9.27
CA ALA A 4 16.75 7.08 -7.82
C ALA A 4 16.11 8.39 -7.39
N GLU A 5 15.36 8.37 -6.31
CA GLU A 5 14.65 9.52 -5.78
C GLU A 5 15.33 10.05 -4.52
N LEU A 6 15.39 11.35 -4.41
CA LEU A 6 15.87 12.05 -3.23
C LEU A 6 14.94 13.23 -2.93
N ALA A 7 14.31 13.23 -1.77
CA ALA A 7 13.57 14.38 -1.29
C ALA A 7 14.53 15.53 -0.94
N SER A 8 14.05 16.77 -1.02
CA SER A 8 14.89 17.98 -0.89
C SER A 8 15.53 18.16 0.49
N ASP A 9 15.00 17.52 1.51
CA ASP A 9 15.43 17.57 2.91
C ASP A 9 16.23 16.35 3.36
N ASP A 10 16.21 15.27 2.57
CA ASP A 10 16.94 14.03 2.86
C ASP A 10 18.37 14.04 2.31
N ARG A 11 19.14 13.03 2.68
CA ARG A 11 20.52 12.86 2.23
C ARG A 11 20.83 11.39 1.98
N TRP A 12 21.79 11.14 1.08
CA TRP A 12 22.37 9.82 0.88
C TRP A 12 23.77 9.71 1.46
N THR A 13 24.17 8.48 1.80
CA THR A 13 25.59 8.18 2.01
C THR A 13 26.33 8.30 0.68
N LEU A 14 27.63 8.56 0.75
CA LEU A 14 28.46 8.76 -0.46
C LEU A 14 28.53 7.52 -1.36
N ASP A 15 28.29 6.37 -0.82
CA ASP A 15 28.39 5.06 -1.50
C ASP A 15 27.04 4.45 -1.89
N LYS A 16 25.90 5.06 -1.51
CA LYS A 16 24.55 4.54 -1.81
C LYS A 16 24.37 4.20 -3.30
N ILE A 17 24.63 5.15 -4.16
CA ILE A 17 24.43 4.97 -5.62
C ILE A 17 25.27 3.81 -6.13
N LYS A 18 26.56 3.77 -5.76
CA LYS A 18 27.44 2.70 -6.18
C LYS A 18 26.95 1.33 -5.70
N LYS A 19 26.63 1.20 -4.41
CA LYS A 19 26.17 -0.07 -3.81
C LYS A 19 24.88 -0.57 -4.47
N GLN A 20 23.90 0.31 -4.67
CA GLN A 20 22.63 -0.08 -5.29
C GLN A 20 22.77 -0.42 -6.76
N VAL A 21 23.63 0.29 -7.50
CA VAL A 21 23.94 -0.06 -8.90
C VAL A 21 24.64 -1.42 -8.96
N ASP A 22 25.70 -1.63 -8.19
CA ASP A 22 26.43 -2.91 -8.16
C ASP A 22 25.50 -4.08 -7.81
N PHE A 23 24.58 -3.85 -6.86
CA PHE A 23 23.57 -4.83 -6.46
C PHE A 23 22.61 -5.15 -7.63
N LEU A 24 22.03 -4.15 -8.25
CA LEU A 24 21.10 -4.34 -9.38
C LEU A 24 21.81 -4.97 -10.59
N GLU A 25 23.08 -4.64 -10.87
CA GLU A 25 23.86 -5.28 -11.95
C GLU A 25 24.06 -6.78 -11.69
N SER A 26 24.26 -7.18 -10.44
CA SER A 26 24.45 -8.58 -10.08
C SER A 26 23.15 -9.38 -9.87
N HIS A 27 21.98 -8.70 -9.80
CA HIS A 27 20.68 -9.32 -9.55
C HIS A 27 19.66 -8.92 -10.61
N GLY A 28 19.76 -9.50 -11.80
CA GLY A 28 18.96 -9.13 -12.99
C GLY A 28 17.43 -9.22 -12.83
N SER A 29 16.94 -10.07 -11.92
CA SER A 29 15.51 -10.24 -11.65
C SER A 29 14.92 -9.19 -10.70
N ILE A 30 15.74 -8.37 -10.03
CA ILE A 30 15.28 -7.34 -9.09
C ILE A 30 14.96 -6.05 -9.87
N GLY A 31 13.71 -5.60 -9.79
CA GLY A 31 13.22 -4.39 -10.47
C GLY A 31 13.50 -3.10 -9.72
N ALA A 32 13.48 -3.15 -8.38
CA ALA A 32 13.78 -2.03 -7.51
C ALA A 32 14.49 -2.48 -6.24
N VAL A 33 15.37 -1.62 -5.72
CA VAL A 33 16.09 -1.84 -4.47
C VAL A 33 15.90 -0.65 -3.54
N PHE A 34 15.55 -0.95 -2.29
CA PHE A 34 15.51 -0.01 -1.17
C PHE A 34 16.73 -0.21 -0.28
N SER A 35 16.92 0.67 0.68
CA SER A 35 17.88 0.47 1.76
C SER A 35 17.27 0.88 3.10
N TRP A 36 17.89 0.42 4.17
CA TRP A 36 17.60 0.98 5.48
C TRP A 36 17.96 2.47 5.52
N CYS A 37 17.38 3.17 6.49
CA CYS A 37 17.68 4.58 6.72
C CYS A 37 18.13 4.83 8.15
N GLU A 38 18.85 5.93 8.35
CA GLU A 38 19.03 6.56 9.64
C GLU A 38 18.07 7.76 9.73
N VAL A 39 17.18 7.72 10.71
CA VAL A 39 16.23 8.81 10.93
C VAL A 39 16.91 9.95 11.68
N LEU A 40 16.85 11.14 11.12
CA LEU A 40 17.38 12.37 11.71
C LEU A 40 16.22 13.18 12.29
N THR A 41 16.12 13.18 13.61
CA THR A 41 15.12 13.94 14.38
C THR A 41 15.66 14.19 15.80
N PRO A 42 15.27 15.29 16.46
CA PRO A 42 15.62 15.51 17.88
C PRO A 42 14.85 14.60 18.84
N ASP A 43 13.74 14.01 18.42
CA ASP A 43 12.92 13.09 19.23
C ASP A 43 13.43 11.66 19.06
N LEU A 44 14.04 11.10 20.11
CA LEU A 44 14.59 9.75 20.10
C LEU A 44 13.51 8.67 20.03
N ASN A 45 12.31 8.89 20.55
CA ASN A 45 11.21 7.95 20.47
C ASN A 45 10.70 7.85 19.02
N GLU A 46 10.56 9.00 18.36
CA GLU A 46 10.20 9.05 16.95
C GLU A 46 11.28 8.41 16.07
N LYS A 47 12.56 8.65 16.36
CA LYS A 47 13.67 7.99 15.67
C LYS A 47 13.52 6.47 15.73
N GLU A 48 13.40 5.92 16.95
CA GLU A 48 13.28 4.48 17.15
C GLU A 48 12.03 3.90 16.48
N ARG A 49 10.90 4.58 16.58
CA ARG A 49 9.64 4.18 15.95
C ARG A 49 9.76 4.11 14.42
N LEU A 50 10.30 5.14 13.78
CA LEU A 50 10.44 5.22 12.34
C LEU A 50 11.51 4.25 11.81
N GLU A 51 12.63 4.10 12.52
CA GLU A 51 13.65 3.12 12.13
C GLU A 51 13.11 1.68 12.20
N LYS A 52 12.24 1.36 13.16
CA LYS A 52 11.55 0.04 13.20
C LYS A 52 10.58 -0.15 12.03
N ILE A 53 9.97 0.91 11.53
CA ILE A 53 9.07 0.85 10.38
C ILE A 53 9.85 0.61 9.07
N PHE A 54 10.96 1.30 8.87
CA PHE A 54 11.68 1.31 7.60
C PHE A 54 12.85 0.32 7.52
N ASN A 55 13.47 -0.04 8.65
CA ASN A 55 14.63 -0.93 8.68
C ASN A 55 14.20 -2.39 8.86
N VAL A 56 13.45 -2.89 7.90
CA VAL A 56 12.81 -4.21 7.94
C VAL A 56 13.59 -5.23 7.12
N GLN A 57 13.39 -6.52 7.42
CA GLN A 57 13.93 -7.63 6.65
C GLN A 57 13.11 -7.90 5.40
N ASN A 58 13.74 -8.49 4.38
CA ASN A 58 13.05 -8.88 3.16
C ASN A 58 11.96 -9.91 3.41
N ARG A 59 10.95 -9.87 2.59
CA ARG A 59 9.81 -10.78 2.56
C ARG A 59 9.52 -11.19 1.12
N GLU A 60 8.70 -12.20 0.94
CA GLU A 60 8.10 -12.51 -0.37
C GLU A 60 7.17 -11.38 -0.84
N MET A 61 7.01 -11.22 -2.13
CA MET A 61 6.26 -10.09 -2.71
C MET A 61 4.79 -10.07 -2.26
N HIS A 62 4.16 -11.23 -2.13
CA HIS A 62 2.79 -11.35 -1.65
C HIS A 62 2.67 -11.01 -0.15
N GLU A 63 3.69 -11.26 0.66
CA GLU A 63 3.73 -10.85 2.07
C GLU A 63 3.90 -9.33 2.19
N TRP A 64 4.79 -8.73 1.38
CA TRP A 64 4.93 -7.28 1.29
C TRP A 64 3.63 -6.60 0.90
N PHE A 65 2.94 -7.14 -0.12
CA PHE A 65 1.68 -6.59 -0.60
C PHE A 65 0.64 -6.52 0.52
N ARG A 66 0.45 -7.62 1.25
CA ARG A 66 -0.46 -7.65 2.39
C ARG A 66 -0.01 -6.69 3.50
N GLU A 67 1.27 -6.68 3.86
CA GLU A 67 1.79 -5.84 4.94
C GLU A 67 1.62 -4.36 4.63
N LEU A 68 1.92 -3.92 3.41
CA LEU A 68 1.72 -2.53 2.98
C LEU A 68 0.24 -2.11 3.00
N ILE A 69 -0.67 -3.02 2.70
CA ILE A 69 -2.11 -2.78 2.73
C ILE A 69 -2.61 -2.66 4.18
N VAL A 70 -2.22 -3.59 5.05
CA VAL A 70 -2.80 -3.73 6.40
C VAL A 70 -2.08 -2.88 7.43
N GLU A 71 -0.76 -2.74 7.31
CA GLU A 71 0.10 -2.09 8.30
C GLU A 71 0.70 -0.76 7.83
N GLY A 72 0.46 -0.39 6.54
CA GLY A 72 0.98 0.83 5.94
C GLY A 72 2.38 0.72 5.36
N ASN A 73 2.88 1.83 4.82
CA ASN A 73 4.14 1.88 4.09
C ASN A 73 5.34 1.51 4.97
N LYS A 74 6.13 0.54 4.50
CA LYS A 74 7.36 0.05 5.14
C LYS A 74 8.62 0.47 4.38
N PHE A 75 8.47 1.10 3.22
CA PHE A 75 9.58 1.49 2.38
C PHE A 75 9.88 2.98 2.50
N ASN A 76 11.11 3.30 2.87
CA ASN A 76 11.58 4.68 2.89
C ASN A 76 11.79 5.17 1.45
N ASN A 77 10.90 6.02 0.95
CA ASN A 77 10.90 6.47 -0.43
C ASN A 77 12.26 7.03 -0.92
N PRO A 78 12.96 7.93 -0.21
CA PRO A 78 14.26 8.44 -0.65
C PRO A 78 15.38 7.38 -0.67
N SER A 79 15.12 6.16 -0.21
CA SER A 79 16.09 5.06 -0.28
C SER A 79 16.04 4.28 -1.60
N VAL A 80 14.99 4.44 -2.42
CA VAL A 80 14.74 3.62 -3.59
C VAL A 80 15.73 3.89 -4.75
N MET A 81 16.02 2.82 -5.49
CA MET A 81 16.56 2.87 -6.85
C MET A 81 15.85 1.84 -7.72
N PHE A 82 15.32 2.28 -8.85
CA PHE A 82 14.64 1.46 -9.85
C PHE A 82 15.53 1.18 -11.05
N ARG A 83 15.28 0.08 -11.74
CA ARG A 83 15.57 0.03 -13.17
C ARG A 83 14.68 1.01 -13.92
N THR A 84 15.25 1.81 -14.81
CA THR A 84 14.48 2.81 -15.58
C THR A 84 13.33 2.15 -16.36
N GLU A 85 13.55 0.98 -16.92
CA GLU A 85 12.53 0.21 -17.65
C GLU A 85 11.33 -0.18 -16.76
N VAL A 86 11.58 -0.57 -15.50
CA VAL A 86 10.54 -0.90 -14.52
C VAL A 86 9.76 0.36 -14.14
N PHE A 87 10.44 1.45 -13.79
CA PHE A 87 9.79 2.72 -13.47
C PHE A 87 8.91 3.23 -14.62
N GLN A 88 9.39 3.12 -15.87
CA GLN A 88 8.65 3.51 -17.06
C GLN A 88 7.47 2.58 -17.36
N LYS A 89 7.62 1.26 -17.17
CA LYS A 89 6.55 0.26 -17.34
C LYS A 89 5.31 0.59 -16.51
N TYR A 90 5.52 1.07 -15.29
CA TYR A 90 4.43 1.46 -14.39
C TYR A 90 4.04 2.95 -14.50
N GLY A 91 4.70 3.72 -15.35
CA GLY A 91 4.39 5.15 -15.56
C GLY A 91 4.75 6.07 -14.38
N GLY A 92 5.59 5.59 -13.46
CA GLY A 92 6.02 6.35 -12.29
C GLY A 92 4.90 6.65 -11.29
N TYR A 93 5.07 7.75 -10.55
CA TYR A 93 4.09 8.22 -9.57
C TYR A 93 2.86 8.82 -10.25
N ARG A 94 1.67 8.50 -9.73
CA ARG A 94 0.42 9.06 -10.21
C ARG A 94 0.16 10.40 -9.54
N PHE A 95 -0.04 11.46 -10.31
CA PHE A 95 -0.16 12.84 -9.83
C PHE A 95 -1.42 13.12 -9.01
N GLN A 96 -2.45 12.29 -9.12
CA GLN A 96 -3.68 12.42 -8.32
C GLN A 96 -3.47 12.13 -6.83
N TYR A 97 -2.43 11.37 -6.48
CA TYR A 97 -2.07 11.10 -5.09
C TYR A 97 -1.00 12.08 -4.62
N ARG A 98 -1.27 12.74 -3.50
CA ARG A 98 -0.36 13.73 -2.93
C ARG A 98 0.46 13.17 -1.76
N GLN A 99 -0.14 12.25 -0.99
CA GLN A 99 0.46 11.71 0.23
C GLN A 99 0.88 10.25 0.09
N LEU A 100 0.20 9.49 -0.78
CA LEU A 100 0.39 8.05 -0.93
C LEU A 100 0.85 7.65 -2.34
N GLN A 101 1.45 8.57 -3.09
CA GLN A 101 1.94 8.29 -4.45
C GLN A 101 3.00 7.18 -4.49
N ASP A 102 3.82 7.08 -3.46
CA ASP A 102 4.85 6.06 -3.30
C ASP A 102 4.22 4.70 -2.94
N LEU A 103 3.37 4.65 -1.92
CA LEU A 103 2.66 3.43 -1.54
C LEU A 103 1.83 2.86 -2.72
N GLU A 104 1.14 3.72 -3.46
CA GLU A 104 0.40 3.32 -4.65
C GLU A 104 1.30 2.65 -5.69
N LEU A 105 2.46 3.24 -5.97
CA LEU A 105 3.40 2.68 -6.93
C LEU A 105 3.93 1.31 -6.45
N TRP A 106 4.24 1.17 -5.16
CA TRP A 106 4.70 -0.11 -4.60
C TRP A 106 3.64 -1.20 -4.75
N LEU A 107 2.40 -0.93 -4.36
CA LEU A 107 1.30 -1.89 -4.45
C LEU A 107 1.00 -2.29 -5.90
N ARG A 108 1.14 -1.39 -6.84
CA ARG A 108 0.95 -1.65 -8.27
C ARG A 108 2.10 -2.46 -8.88
N MET A 109 3.31 -2.36 -8.34
CA MET A 109 4.49 -3.10 -8.82
C MET A 109 4.58 -4.51 -8.25
N LEU A 110 4.30 -4.70 -6.96
CA LEU A 110 4.55 -5.94 -6.22
C LEU A 110 3.98 -7.22 -6.85
N PRO A 111 2.80 -7.21 -7.53
CA PRO A 111 2.31 -8.42 -8.19
C PRO A 111 3.20 -8.96 -9.32
N ASN A 112 4.05 -8.13 -9.92
CA ASN A 112 4.81 -8.49 -11.11
C ASN A 112 6.31 -8.17 -11.04
N GLU A 113 6.77 -7.50 -10.01
CA GLU A 113 8.17 -7.09 -9.87
C GLU A 113 8.74 -7.55 -8.53
N THR A 114 9.96 -8.03 -8.58
CA THR A 114 10.69 -8.33 -7.35
C THR A 114 11.39 -7.07 -6.85
N ILE A 115 11.19 -6.76 -5.58
CA ILE A 115 11.91 -5.71 -4.88
C ILE A 115 12.85 -6.31 -3.82
N TYR A 116 13.86 -5.55 -3.43
CA TYR A 116 14.79 -5.95 -2.38
C TYR A 116 15.09 -4.79 -1.43
N VAL A 117 15.18 -5.05 -0.14
CA VAL A 117 15.60 -4.10 0.88
C VAL A 117 17.00 -4.46 1.35
N MET A 118 17.99 -3.63 1.02
CA MET A 118 19.37 -3.80 1.50
C MET A 118 19.43 -3.50 2.99
N PRO A 119 19.98 -4.41 3.83
CA PRO A 119 20.07 -4.22 5.27
C PRO A 119 21.25 -3.30 5.66
N GLU A 120 21.37 -2.18 4.94
CA GLU A 120 22.39 -1.16 5.17
C GLU A 120 21.74 0.23 5.21
N LYS A 121 22.12 1.06 6.16
CA LYS A 121 21.67 2.45 6.28
C LYS A 121 22.38 3.32 5.24
N LEU A 122 21.78 3.46 4.06
CA LEU A 122 22.31 4.25 2.94
C LEU A 122 21.62 5.61 2.75
N THR A 123 20.61 5.89 3.54
CA THR A 123 19.80 7.12 3.47
C THR A 123 19.69 7.74 4.85
N TYR A 124 19.85 9.05 4.93
CA TYR A 124 19.51 9.87 6.08
C TYR A 124 18.13 10.48 5.84
N TYR A 125 17.12 9.99 6.57
CA TYR A 125 15.76 10.45 6.46
C TYR A 125 15.47 11.55 7.47
N MET A 126 15.16 12.75 6.99
CA MET A 126 14.88 13.90 7.84
C MET A 126 13.40 13.89 8.29
N TRP A 127 13.18 13.63 9.57
CA TRP A 127 11.84 13.71 10.14
C TRP A 127 11.61 15.06 10.81
N HIS A 128 10.64 15.80 10.30
CA HIS A 128 10.21 17.06 10.88
C HIS A 128 9.03 16.86 11.83
N PRO A 129 8.95 17.63 12.94
CA PRO A 129 7.77 17.62 13.80
C PRO A 129 6.49 17.86 12.99
N GLN A 130 5.44 17.14 13.36
CA GLN A 130 4.16 17.09 12.64
C GLN A 130 3.39 18.43 12.60
N ASP A 131 3.78 19.39 13.44
CA ASP A 131 3.14 20.70 13.61
C ASP A 131 3.70 21.79 12.68
N LYS A 132 4.70 21.49 11.84
CA LYS A 132 5.27 22.49 10.93
C LYS A 132 4.32 22.78 9.77
N VAL A 133 3.98 24.06 9.62
CA VAL A 133 3.21 24.59 8.48
C VAL A 133 3.90 24.21 7.17
N GLY A 134 3.15 23.64 6.24
CA GLY A 134 3.65 23.22 4.93
C GLY A 134 4.17 21.78 4.86
N ASN A 135 4.24 21.05 5.98
CA ASN A 135 4.55 19.64 5.97
C ASN A 135 3.35 18.83 5.42
N ILE A 136 3.55 18.15 4.30
CA ILE A 136 2.52 17.32 3.64
C ILE A 136 2.06 16.17 4.56
N SER A 137 2.95 15.67 5.41
CA SER A 137 2.68 14.60 6.37
C SER A 137 2.20 15.10 7.73
N ALA A 138 1.97 16.42 7.90
CA ALA A 138 1.45 16.95 9.15
C ALA A 138 0.06 16.39 9.46
N ALA A 139 -0.19 16.07 10.74
CA ALA A 139 -1.46 15.53 11.23
C ALA A 139 -2.55 16.63 11.32
N THR A 140 -2.83 17.29 10.19
CA THR A 140 -3.97 18.22 10.06
C THR A 140 -5.22 17.46 9.63
N VAL A 141 -6.41 17.98 9.96
CA VAL A 141 -7.69 17.37 9.53
C VAL A 141 -7.71 17.19 8.00
N ASP A 142 -7.32 18.20 7.23
CA ASP A 142 -7.30 18.14 5.77
C ASP A 142 -6.36 17.05 5.23
N ASN A 143 -5.20 16.88 5.86
CA ASN A 143 -4.24 15.83 5.47
C ASN A 143 -4.75 14.44 5.85
N MET A 144 -5.39 14.29 7.00
CA MET A 144 -5.97 13.01 7.42
C MET A 144 -7.12 12.59 6.50
N VAL A 145 -8.06 13.51 6.22
CA VAL A 145 -9.18 13.25 5.27
C VAL A 145 -8.64 12.89 3.88
N ARG A 146 -7.58 13.58 3.43
CA ARG A 146 -6.96 13.26 2.13
C ARG A 146 -6.29 11.90 2.15
N LEU A 147 -5.56 11.58 3.21
CA LEU A 147 -4.88 10.29 3.38
C LEU A 147 -5.89 9.14 3.30
N ASP A 148 -7.01 9.25 4.04
CA ASP A 148 -8.07 8.25 4.06
C ASP A 148 -8.73 8.12 2.68
N THR A 149 -9.00 9.25 2.02
CA THR A 149 -9.55 9.27 0.67
C THR A 149 -8.61 8.63 -0.35
N GLU A 150 -7.33 9.02 -0.36
CA GLU A 150 -6.33 8.44 -1.25
C GLU A 150 -6.20 6.94 -1.01
N MET A 151 -6.14 6.50 0.25
CA MET A 151 -6.02 5.09 0.59
C MET A 151 -7.24 4.27 0.16
N SER A 152 -8.46 4.79 0.31
CA SER A 152 -9.69 4.10 -0.13
C SER A 152 -9.68 3.86 -1.64
N TYR A 153 -9.28 4.86 -2.44
CA TYR A 153 -9.14 4.71 -3.89
C TYR A 153 -8.00 3.76 -4.27
N ILE A 154 -6.87 3.80 -3.56
CA ILE A 154 -5.75 2.88 -3.79
C ILE A 154 -6.19 1.45 -3.52
N LEU A 155 -6.84 1.18 -2.40
CA LEU A 155 -7.34 -0.14 -2.06
C LEU A 155 -8.32 -0.66 -3.12
N PHE A 156 -9.28 0.16 -3.54
CA PHE A 156 -10.22 -0.21 -4.60
C PHE A 156 -9.49 -0.59 -5.90
N ASP A 157 -8.59 0.27 -6.37
CA ASP A 157 -7.86 0.10 -7.64
C ASP A 157 -6.95 -1.13 -7.60
N VAL A 158 -6.23 -1.30 -6.51
CA VAL A 158 -5.29 -2.40 -6.29
C VAL A 158 -6.03 -3.74 -6.19
N PHE A 159 -7.11 -3.83 -5.40
CA PHE A 159 -7.91 -5.05 -5.29
C PHE A 159 -8.57 -5.43 -6.61
N ARG A 160 -9.12 -4.43 -7.34
CA ARG A 160 -9.74 -4.66 -8.65
C ARG A 160 -8.76 -5.26 -9.66
N ASN A 161 -7.52 -4.76 -9.70
CA ASN A 161 -6.54 -5.06 -10.75
C ASN A 161 -5.55 -6.17 -10.40
N THR A 162 -5.48 -6.61 -9.14
CA THR A 162 -4.56 -7.67 -8.73
C THR A 162 -5.03 -9.03 -9.25
N ASP A 163 -4.08 -9.79 -9.77
CA ASP A 163 -4.29 -11.17 -10.20
C ASP A 163 -4.78 -12.07 -9.04
N GLY A 164 -5.68 -13.02 -9.36
CA GLY A 164 -6.35 -13.86 -8.37
C GLY A 164 -5.40 -14.78 -7.59
N ASP A 165 -4.39 -15.36 -8.25
CA ASP A 165 -3.41 -16.23 -7.59
C ASP A 165 -2.53 -15.43 -6.62
N PHE A 166 -2.03 -14.29 -7.08
CA PHE A 166 -1.23 -13.40 -6.22
C PHE A 166 -2.07 -12.86 -5.05
N PHE A 167 -3.33 -12.51 -5.29
CA PHE A 167 -4.26 -12.08 -4.26
C PHE A 167 -4.50 -13.17 -3.20
N ASN A 168 -4.84 -14.39 -3.62
CA ASN A 168 -5.06 -15.52 -2.73
C ASN A 168 -3.83 -15.81 -1.86
N ARG A 169 -2.63 -15.79 -2.44
CA ARG A 169 -1.39 -15.96 -1.68
C ARG A 169 -1.19 -14.84 -0.66
N SER A 170 -1.49 -13.59 -1.05
CA SER A 170 -1.33 -12.43 -0.17
C SER A 170 -2.26 -12.49 1.05
N PHE A 171 -3.49 -12.93 0.86
CA PHE A 171 -4.52 -12.99 1.91
C PHE A 171 -4.88 -14.42 2.35
N SER A 172 -3.94 -15.35 2.19
CA SER A 172 -4.17 -16.77 2.51
C SER A 172 -4.60 -17.02 3.95
N ARG A 173 -4.22 -16.17 4.88
CA ARG A 173 -4.62 -16.22 6.30
C ARG A 173 -6.10 -15.89 6.46
N GLU A 174 -6.53 -14.78 5.88
CA GLU A 174 -7.91 -14.28 5.94
C GLU A 174 -8.87 -15.18 5.14
N LEU A 175 -8.36 -15.82 4.08
CA LEU A 175 -9.12 -16.75 3.24
C LEU A 175 -9.15 -18.18 3.80
N GLU A 176 -8.54 -18.43 4.97
CA GLU A 176 -8.50 -19.74 5.61
C GLU A 176 -8.02 -20.88 4.68
N GLY A 177 -7.19 -20.54 3.69
CA GLY A 177 -6.64 -21.48 2.70
C GLY A 177 -7.55 -21.78 1.50
N ASP A 178 -8.68 -21.09 1.34
CA ASP A 178 -9.47 -21.17 0.10
C ASP A 178 -8.71 -20.52 -1.07
N MET A 179 -8.14 -21.35 -1.94
CA MET A 179 -7.31 -20.96 -3.07
C MET A 179 -8.03 -21.09 -4.41
N SER A 180 -9.37 -21.19 -4.44
CA SER A 180 -10.15 -21.21 -5.69
C SER A 180 -9.83 -19.99 -6.56
N LEU A 181 -9.69 -20.23 -7.88
CA LEU A 181 -9.39 -19.21 -8.91
C LEU A 181 -10.57 -18.97 -9.85
N GLU A 182 -11.76 -19.46 -9.52
CA GLU A 182 -12.97 -19.12 -10.27
C GLU A 182 -13.20 -17.61 -10.20
N ASN A 183 -13.53 -16.99 -11.33
CA ASN A 183 -13.56 -15.53 -11.45
C ASN A 183 -14.56 -14.90 -10.47
N GLU A 184 -15.77 -15.44 -10.40
CA GLU A 184 -16.84 -14.96 -9.51
C GLU A 184 -16.40 -15.08 -8.04
N ASP A 185 -15.72 -16.18 -7.71
CA ASP A 185 -15.21 -16.45 -6.37
C ASP A 185 -14.11 -15.46 -5.98
N ILE A 186 -13.16 -15.19 -6.87
CA ILE A 186 -12.10 -14.19 -6.64
C ILE A 186 -12.69 -12.80 -6.39
N VAL A 187 -13.71 -12.40 -7.15
CA VAL A 187 -14.38 -11.11 -6.95
C VAL A 187 -15.04 -11.05 -5.56
N CYS A 188 -15.75 -12.11 -5.17
CA CYS A 188 -16.34 -12.19 -3.83
C CYS A 188 -15.28 -12.12 -2.71
N LYS A 189 -14.20 -12.88 -2.83
CA LYS A 189 -13.09 -12.86 -1.86
C LYS A 189 -12.49 -11.48 -1.70
N LYS A 190 -12.23 -10.77 -2.80
CA LYS A 190 -11.69 -9.41 -2.76
C LYS A 190 -12.61 -8.45 -2.01
N PHE A 191 -13.91 -8.51 -2.28
CA PHE A 191 -14.89 -7.74 -1.52
C PHE A 191 -14.88 -8.10 -0.03
N LEU A 192 -14.94 -9.38 0.31
CA LEU A 192 -15.00 -9.85 1.70
C LEU A 192 -13.75 -9.49 2.49
N ILE A 193 -12.57 -9.55 1.88
CA ILE A 193 -11.32 -9.08 2.51
C ILE A 193 -11.37 -7.58 2.80
N LEU A 194 -11.84 -6.77 1.86
CA LEU A 194 -12.04 -5.33 2.13
C LEU A 194 -13.05 -5.11 3.27
N ALA A 195 -14.14 -5.86 3.28
CA ALA A 195 -15.21 -5.71 4.26
C ALA A 195 -14.86 -6.23 5.67
N CYS A 196 -13.88 -7.14 5.80
CA CYS A 196 -13.54 -7.74 7.10
C CYS A 196 -12.68 -6.83 8.00
N PHE A 197 -12.02 -5.83 7.45
CA PHE A 197 -11.21 -4.90 8.25
C PHE A 197 -12.09 -3.80 8.87
N ASN A 198 -11.99 -3.67 10.18
CA ASN A 198 -12.73 -2.64 10.93
C ASN A 198 -12.05 -1.26 10.80
N SER A 199 -12.19 -0.65 9.63
CA SER A 199 -11.62 0.65 9.29
C SER A 199 -12.51 1.35 8.28
N SER A 200 -12.79 2.64 8.46
CA SER A 200 -13.58 3.46 7.52
C SER A 200 -12.99 3.46 6.11
N VAL A 201 -11.68 3.49 6.00
CA VAL A 201 -10.95 3.46 4.73
C VAL A 201 -11.20 2.17 3.96
N PHE A 202 -11.15 1.02 4.64
CA PHE A 202 -11.45 -0.27 4.04
C PHE A 202 -12.93 -0.42 3.69
N GLN A 203 -13.83 0.11 4.54
CA GLN A 203 -15.27 0.13 4.28
C GLN A 203 -15.60 0.96 3.04
N ASP A 204 -14.98 2.12 2.85
CA ASP A 204 -15.14 2.94 1.65
C ASP A 204 -14.70 2.18 0.41
N ALA A 205 -13.55 1.54 0.46
CA ALA A 205 -13.05 0.72 -0.64
C ALA A 205 -13.96 -0.49 -0.92
N ALA A 206 -14.50 -1.15 0.11
CA ALA A 206 -15.42 -2.28 -0.03
C ALA A 206 -16.73 -1.85 -0.70
N ILE A 207 -17.30 -0.71 -0.30
CA ILE A 207 -18.53 -0.17 -0.90
C ILE A 207 -18.30 0.17 -2.37
N LEU A 208 -17.20 0.86 -2.69
CA LEU A 208 -16.82 1.14 -4.08
C LEU A 208 -16.65 -0.15 -4.88
N PHE A 209 -15.98 -1.14 -4.31
CA PHE A 209 -15.75 -2.43 -4.95
C PHE A 209 -17.05 -3.19 -5.21
N TYR A 210 -17.97 -3.20 -4.25
CA TYR A 210 -19.28 -3.83 -4.42
C TYR A 210 -20.04 -3.19 -5.57
N HIS A 211 -20.19 -1.88 -5.60
CA HIS A 211 -20.93 -1.17 -6.64
C HIS A 211 -20.30 -1.30 -8.03
N GLU A 212 -18.98 -1.38 -8.12
CA GLU A 212 -18.26 -1.41 -9.38
C GLU A 212 -17.99 -2.83 -9.91
N CYS A 213 -17.79 -3.80 -9.04
CA CYS A 213 -17.32 -5.14 -9.41
C CYS A 213 -18.35 -6.25 -9.19
N ILE A 214 -19.33 -6.06 -8.27
CA ILE A 214 -20.36 -7.08 -7.98
C ILE A 214 -21.67 -6.66 -8.68
N ARG A 215 -21.70 -6.80 -10.00
CA ARG A 215 -22.83 -6.35 -10.83
C ARG A 215 -23.56 -7.48 -11.55
N GLU A 216 -22.93 -8.64 -11.68
CA GLU A 216 -23.48 -9.79 -12.38
C GLU A 216 -24.21 -10.71 -11.40
N ASP A 217 -25.36 -11.25 -11.81
CA ASP A 217 -26.16 -12.14 -10.97
C ASP A 217 -25.34 -13.37 -10.51
N GLY A 218 -24.45 -13.93 -11.35
CA GLY A 218 -23.60 -15.04 -11.00
C GLY A 218 -22.64 -14.74 -9.83
N ILE A 219 -22.11 -13.51 -9.73
CA ILE A 219 -21.25 -13.09 -8.61
C ILE A 219 -22.09 -12.94 -7.33
N LEU A 220 -23.28 -12.37 -7.44
CA LEU A 220 -24.21 -12.25 -6.30
C LEU A 220 -24.63 -13.61 -5.78
N ASP A 221 -24.92 -14.57 -6.67
CA ASP A 221 -25.27 -15.95 -6.29
C ASP A 221 -24.13 -16.63 -5.52
N VAL A 222 -22.88 -16.46 -5.96
CA VAL A 222 -21.71 -17.01 -5.24
C VAL A 222 -21.55 -16.32 -3.89
N LEU A 223 -21.69 -15.00 -3.81
CA LEU A 223 -21.57 -14.24 -2.57
C LEU A 223 -22.61 -14.69 -1.53
N GLU A 224 -23.85 -14.92 -1.95
CA GLU A 224 -24.95 -15.35 -1.09
C GLU A 224 -24.86 -16.85 -0.74
N GLN A 225 -24.69 -17.74 -1.75
CA GLN A 225 -24.76 -19.18 -1.54
C GLN A 225 -23.50 -19.77 -0.90
N LYS A 226 -22.32 -19.27 -1.29
CA LYS A 226 -21.04 -19.77 -0.77
C LYS A 226 -20.61 -19.05 0.50
N TYR A 227 -20.79 -17.73 0.56
CA TYR A 227 -20.28 -16.90 1.64
C TYR A 227 -21.36 -16.42 2.62
N GLY A 228 -22.64 -16.66 2.32
CA GLY A 228 -23.76 -16.29 3.20
C GLY A 228 -23.94 -14.79 3.36
N PHE A 229 -23.49 -13.98 2.40
CA PHE A 229 -23.58 -12.53 2.44
C PHE A 229 -24.60 -12.06 1.39
N SER A 230 -25.80 -11.70 1.85
CA SER A 230 -26.93 -11.28 1.02
C SER A 230 -26.90 -9.79 0.64
N ARG A 231 -27.84 -9.37 -0.24
CA ARG A 231 -28.06 -7.95 -0.54
C ARG A 231 -28.52 -7.15 0.67
N GLU A 232 -29.33 -7.75 1.54
CA GLU A 232 -29.76 -7.14 2.81
C GLU A 232 -28.57 -6.90 3.74
N ASP A 233 -27.61 -7.82 3.79
CA ASP A 233 -26.38 -7.66 4.57
C ASP A 233 -25.54 -6.50 4.02
N PHE A 234 -25.48 -6.35 2.69
CA PHE A 234 -24.78 -5.23 2.09
C PHE A 234 -25.45 -3.89 2.42
N TRP A 235 -26.77 -3.78 2.30
CA TRP A 235 -27.48 -2.55 2.64
C TRP A 235 -27.31 -2.16 4.11
N LYS A 236 -27.29 -3.16 4.99
CA LYS A 236 -27.00 -2.94 6.41
C LYS A 236 -25.54 -2.46 6.59
N TYR A 237 -24.58 -3.15 5.98
CA TYR A 237 -23.17 -2.79 6.02
C TYR A 237 -22.93 -1.36 5.52
N GLU A 238 -23.52 -0.97 4.40
CA GLU A 238 -23.45 0.39 3.84
C GLU A 238 -24.08 1.42 4.78
N GLY A 239 -25.22 1.09 5.39
CA GLY A 239 -25.95 1.97 6.31
C GLY A 239 -25.29 2.13 7.69
N GLU A 240 -24.49 1.17 8.13
CA GLU A 240 -23.73 1.23 9.39
C GLU A 240 -22.37 1.95 9.23
N LYS A 241 -22.05 2.43 8.03
CA LYS A 241 -20.82 3.13 7.76
C LYS A 241 -20.71 4.41 8.59
N GLY A 242 -19.68 4.46 9.43
CA GLY A 242 -19.40 5.60 10.32
C GLY A 242 -19.02 6.90 9.61
N SER A 243 -18.83 6.90 8.28
CA SER A 243 -18.33 8.06 7.53
C SER A 243 -19.17 9.32 7.61
N VAL A 244 -20.52 9.20 7.68
CA VAL A 244 -21.42 10.35 7.88
C VAL A 244 -21.31 10.88 9.31
N HIS A 245 -21.10 9.99 10.27
CA HIS A 245 -20.93 10.35 11.69
C HIS A 245 -19.57 10.99 11.92
N ASP A 246 -18.52 10.45 11.30
CA ASP A 246 -17.15 10.97 11.39
C ASP A 246 -17.02 12.34 10.71
N MET A 247 -17.66 12.58 9.57
CA MET A 247 -17.69 13.91 8.94
C MET A 247 -18.41 14.97 9.77
N MET A 248 -19.36 14.58 10.63
CA MET A 248 -20.04 15.51 11.56
C MET A 248 -19.22 15.80 12.81
N THR A 249 -18.30 14.94 13.22
CA THR A 249 -17.43 15.15 14.39
C THR A 249 -16.19 15.98 14.08
N TYR A 250 -15.82 16.14 12.80
CA TYR A 250 -14.74 17.03 12.35
C TYR A 250 -15.18 18.49 12.07
N ARG A 251 -16.42 18.87 12.41
CA ARG A 251 -16.91 20.27 12.32
C ARG A 251 -16.78 20.98 13.69
#